data_4daf32c269b10581d014c92fa4026d50
#
_entry.id   4daf32c269b10581d014c92fa4026d50
#
_cell.length_a   1.000
_cell.length_b   1.000
_cell.length_c   1.000
_cell.angle_alpha   90.00
_cell.angle_beta   90.00
_cell.angle_gamma   90.00
#
_symmetry.space_group_name_H-M   'P 1'
#
loop_
_entity.id
_entity.type
_entity.pdbx_description
1 polymer ?
#
loop_
_entity_poly.entity_id
_entity_poly.type
_entity_poly.pdbx_seq_one_letter_code
_entity_poly.pdbx_strand_id
1 'polypeptide(L)'
;MTDECEDLAQQLIREFSSMRRFMSTRVSNTVSGEMAVMRALMLADGKLSPSQIADRAWISTPRVANILRSLETKGWITREPDKTDRRRVIVNVTDRGVAALEEKRRLSRRKTGEFLAELGPNDAHELVRLVHRMNEIIEKNQGARLREILYSEDPKPENGFCDTPTTNK
;
A
#
# COMPACT_ATOMS: atom_id res chain seq x y z
N MET A 1 -4.50 -19.54 -23.86
CA MET A 1 -5.29 -18.36 -23.48
C MET A 1 -6.14 -18.07 -24.70
N THR A 2 -7.42 -17.80 -24.59
CA THR A 2 -8.28 -17.51 -25.76
C THR A 2 -8.04 -16.06 -26.19
N ASP A 3 -8.07 -15.75 -27.50
CA ASP A 3 -7.92 -14.38 -28.07
C ASP A 3 -8.80 -13.36 -27.34
N GLU A 4 -10.03 -13.78 -26.97
CA GLU A 4 -10.97 -12.94 -26.22
C GLU A 4 -10.40 -12.48 -24.83
N CYS A 5 -9.68 -13.36 -24.11
CA CYS A 5 -9.08 -12.97 -22.82
C CYS A 5 -7.91 -12.00 -23.00
N GLU A 6 -7.20 -12.07 -24.11
CA GLU A 6 -6.11 -11.14 -24.43
C GLU A 6 -6.64 -9.74 -24.77
N ASP A 7 -7.71 -9.67 -25.54
CA ASP A 7 -8.39 -8.39 -25.84
C ASP A 7 -8.97 -7.73 -24.59
N LEU A 8 -9.64 -8.52 -23.73
CA LEU A 8 -10.16 -8.03 -22.45
C LEU A 8 -9.04 -7.56 -21.52
N ALA A 9 -7.90 -8.26 -21.48
CA ALA A 9 -6.74 -7.85 -20.68
C ALA A 9 -6.19 -6.49 -21.16
N GLN A 10 -6.06 -6.30 -22.49
CA GLN A 10 -5.62 -5.01 -23.03
C GLN A 10 -6.59 -3.87 -22.71
N GLN A 11 -7.90 -4.11 -22.78
CA GLN A 11 -8.91 -3.12 -22.40
C GLN A 11 -8.79 -2.77 -20.93
N LEU A 12 -8.71 -3.77 -20.05
CA LEU A 12 -8.60 -3.60 -18.61
C LEU A 12 -7.35 -2.80 -18.24
N ILE A 13 -6.19 -3.10 -18.84
CA ILE A 13 -4.93 -2.40 -18.63
C ILE A 13 -5.06 -0.91 -19.03
N ARG A 14 -5.71 -0.62 -20.15
CA ARG A 14 -5.96 0.77 -20.59
C ARG A 14 -6.82 1.53 -19.59
N GLU A 15 -7.92 0.94 -19.14
CA GLU A 15 -8.84 1.57 -18.18
C GLU A 15 -8.16 1.79 -16.81
N PHE A 16 -7.45 0.81 -16.29
CA PHE A 16 -6.68 0.97 -15.05
C PHE A 16 -5.58 2.04 -15.17
N SER A 17 -4.91 2.13 -16.33
CA SER A 17 -3.89 3.14 -16.57
C SER A 17 -4.48 4.55 -16.61
N SER A 18 -5.66 4.72 -17.17
CA SER A 18 -6.41 5.98 -17.17
C SER A 18 -6.86 6.36 -15.75
N MET A 19 -7.47 5.43 -15.05
CA MET A 19 -7.91 5.61 -13.66
C MET A 19 -6.72 5.94 -12.73
N ARG A 20 -5.57 5.26 -12.88
CA ARG A 20 -4.36 5.54 -12.10
C ARG A 20 -3.84 6.96 -12.33
N ARG A 21 -3.84 7.46 -13.57
CA ARG A 21 -3.46 8.85 -13.87
C ARG A 21 -4.37 9.85 -13.15
N PHE A 22 -5.67 9.60 -13.18
CA PHE A 22 -6.65 10.44 -12.49
C PHE A 22 -6.48 10.39 -10.96
N MET A 23 -6.27 9.20 -10.39
CA MET A 23 -6.07 9.00 -8.96
C MET A 23 -4.73 9.56 -8.46
N SER A 24 -3.64 9.41 -9.24
CA SER A 24 -2.31 9.87 -8.83
C SER A 24 -2.20 11.40 -8.75
N THR A 25 -2.99 12.12 -9.52
CA THR A 25 -3.03 13.60 -9.47
C THR A 25 -3.65 14.13 -8.17
N ARG A 26 -4.44 13.32 -7.46
CA ARG A 26 -5.19 13.74 -6.27
C ARG A 26 -4.77 13.09 -4.96
N VAL A 27 -4.03 11.98 -5.02
CA VAL A 27 -3.57 11.26 -3.82
C VAL A 27 -2.05 11.20 -3.85
N SER A 28 -1.40 11.97 -2.99
CA SER A 28 0.04 11.85 -2.78
C SER A 28 0.40 10.40 -2.42
N ASN A 29 1.36 9.82 -3.12
CA ASN A 29 1.90 8.49 -2.84
C ASN A 29 2.36 8.33 -1.38
N THR A 30 2.72 9.43 -0.72
CA THR A 30 3.10 9.50 0.68
C THR A 30 1.90 9.20 1.60
N VAL A 31 0.73 9.80 1.32
CA VAL A 31 -0.49 9.58 2.13
C VAL A 31 -0.95 8.13 2.03
N SER A 32 -0.87 7.52 0.85
CA SER A 32 -1.20 6.11 0.65
C SER A 32 -0.26 5.19 1.44
N GLY A 33 1.05 5.48 1.44
CA GLY A 33 2.05 4.72 2.20
C GLY A 33 1.87 4.85 3.71
N GLU A 34 1.60 6.06 4.22
CA GLU A 34 1.32 6.29 5.64
C GLU A 34 0.11 5.47 6.12
N MET A 35 -0.95 5.44 5.33
CA MET A 35 -2.15 4.67 5.67
C MET A 35 -1.91 3.16 5.65
N ALA A 36 -1.08 2.66 4.73
CA ALA A 36 -0.71 1.24 4.69
C ALA A 36 0.11 0.84 5.93
N VAL A 37 1.08 1.66 6.32
CA VAL A 37 1.89 1.46 7.55
C VAL A 37 1.00 1.51 8.80
N MET A 38 0.14 2.51 8.94
CA MET A 38 -0.78 2.64 10.07
C MET A 38 -1.73 1.43 10.17
N ARG A 39 -2.24 0.95 9.03
CA ARG A 39 -3.09 -0.26 9.00
C ARG A 39 -2.33 -1.50 9.45
N ALA A 40 -1.09 -1.70 8.95
CA ALA A 40 -0.26 -2.82 9.36
C ALA A 40 0.02 -2.83 10.87
N LEU A 41 0.28 -1.64 11.45
CA LEU A 41 0.47 -1.47 12.88
C LEU A 41 -0.79 -1.81 13.69
N MET A 42 -1.95 -1.30 13.28
CA MET A 42 -3.22 -1.55 13.98
C MET A 42 -3.63 -3.03 13.97
N LEU A 43 -3.39 -3.74 12.85
CA LEU A 43 -3.68 -5.17 12.73
C LEU A 43 -2.76 -6.06 13.57
N ALA A 44 -1.67 -5.54 14.07
CA ALA A 44 -0.68 -6.25 14.88
C ALA A 44 -0.60 -5.75 16.32
N ASP A 45 -1.65 -5.12 16.83
CA ASP A 45 -1.68 -4.50 18.16
C ASP A 45 -0.48 -3.57 18.44
N GLY A 46 0.02 -2.93 17.39
CA GLY A 46 1.01 -1.88 17.49
C GLY A 46 2.47 -2.32 17.72
N LYS A 47 2.77 -3.60 17.76
CA LYS A 47 4.11 -4.09 18.14
C LYS A 47 4.87 -4.71 16.96
N LEU A 48 5.25 -3.90 15.99
CA LEU A 48 6.02 -4.34 14.83
C LEU A 48 7.38 -3.67 14.75
N SER A 49 8.37 -4.44 14.29
CA SER A 49 9.64 -3.88 13.84
C SER A 49 9.50 -3.24 12.44
N PRO A 50 10.39 -2.31 12.05
CA PRO A 50 10.33 -1.69 10.73
C PRO A 50 10.35 -2.69 9.56
N SER A 51 11.07 -3.80 9.68
CA SER A 51 11.10 -4.87 8.67
C SER A 51 9.74 -5.58 8.56
N GLN A 52 9.14 -5.94 9.70
CA GLN A 52 7.81 -6.55 9.71
C GLN A 52 6.73 -5.62 9.13
N ILE A 53 6.87 -4.30 9.35
CA ILE A 53 5.99 -3.30 8.74
C ILE A 53 6.18 -3.28 7.22
N ALA A 54 7.43 -3.33 6.74
CA ALA A 54 7.76 -3.36 5.32
C ALA A 54 7.08 -4.53 4.61
N ASP A 55 7.22 -5.72 5.19
CA ASP A 55 6.61 -6.94 4.66
C ASP A 55 5.09 -6.88 4.63
N ARG A 56 4.46 -6.44 5.73
CA ARG A 56 2.99 -6.37 5.84
C ARG A 56 2.35 -5.25 5.02
N ALA A 57 3.04 -4.12 4.91
CA ALA A 57 2.56 -2.97 4.14
C ALA A 57 2.92 -3.07 2.64
N TRP A 58 3.74 -4.05 2.25
CA TRP A 58 4.24 -4.23 0.88
C TRP A 58 5.01 -2.99 0.37
N ILE A 59 5.85 -2.46 1.22
CA ILE A 59 6.62 -1.24 0.98
C ILE A 59 8.09 -1.56 1.24
N SER A 60 9.01 -1.01 0.44
CA SER A 60 10.45 -1.21 0.67
C SER A 60 10.90 -0.63 2.02
N THR A 61 11.87 -1.28 2.66
CA THR A 61 12.40 -0.88 3.98
C THR A 61 12.87 0.59 4.03
N PRO A 62 13.59 1.14 3.02
CA PRO A 62 13.96 2.54 3.00
C PRO A 62 12.75 3.48 3.00
N ARG A 63 11.71 3.12 2.25
CA ARG A 63 10.47 3.89 2.20
C ARG A 63 9.71 3.84 3.52
N VAL A 64 9.66 2.68 4.18
CA VAL A 64 9.08 2.54 5.53
C VAL A 64 9.80 3.45 6.52
N ALA A 65 11.13 3.51 6.50
CA ALA A 65 11.90 4.38 7.41
C ALA A 65 11.51 5.87 7.27
N ASN A 66 11.32 6.34 6.02
CA ASN A 66 10.86 7.71 5.76
C ASN A 66 9.41 7.94 6.23
N ILE A 67 8.53 6.98 5.98
CA ILE A 67 7.13 7.05 6.42
C ILE A 67 7.06 7.08 7.96
N LEU A 68 7.79 6.21 8.64
CA LEU A 68 7.82 6.18 10.10
C LEU A 68 8.33 7.48 10.69
N ARG A 69 9.33 8.13 10.08
CA ARG A 69 9.81 9.45 10.50
C ARG A 69 8.70 10.51 10.38
N SER A 70 7.97 10.52 9.26
CA SER A 70 6.82 11.40 9.05
C SER A 70 5.72 11.18 10.09
N LEU A 71 5.36 9.92 10.35
CA LEU A 71 4.31 9.57 11.33
C LEU A 71 4.70 9.96 12.75
N GLU A 72 5.96 9.78 13.12
CA GLU A 72 6.52 10.17 14.42
C GLU A 72 6.51 11.69 14.59
N THR A 73 6.92 12.46 13.58
CA THR A 73 6.83 13.93 13.56
C THR A 73 5.39 14.41 13.73
N LYS A 74 4.42 13.71 13.18
CA LYS A 74 2.97 13.98 13.36
C LYS A 74 2.47 13.57 14.74
N GLY A 75 3.26 12.84 15.53
CA GLY A 75 2.86 12.28 16.82
C GLY A 75 1.84 11.14 16.70
N TRP A 76 1.78 10.45 15.55
CA TRP A 76 0.85 9.34 15.32
C TRP A 76 1.43 8.00 15.77
N ILE A 77 2.74 7.92 15.90
CA ILE A 77 3.46 6.76 16.43
C ILE A 77 4.53 7.21 17.41
N THR A 78 4.97 6.26 18.26
CA THR A 78 6.21 6.32 19.04
C THR A 78 7.12 5.18 18.66
N ARG A 79 8.42 5.33 18.93
CA ARG A 79 9.42 4.28 18.77
C ARG A 79 10.12 4.06 20.10
N GLU A 80 10.21 2.81 20.49
CA GLU A 80 10.84 2.42 21.73
C GLU A 80 11.79 1.25 21.50
N PRO A 81 12.90 1.13 22.23
CA PRO A 81 13.70 -0.09 22.22
C PRO A 81 12.86 -1.27 22.72
N ASP A 82 13.00 -2.42 22.09
CA ASP A 82 12.37 -3.65 22.57
C ASP A 82 12.93 -4.00 23.97
N LYS A 83 12.05 -4.38 24.88
CA LYS A 83 12.43 -4.73 26.26
C LYS A 83 13.27 -6.00 26.35
N THR A 84 13.12 -6.89 25.37
CA THR A 84 13.81 -8.19 25.32
C THR A 84 15.09 -8.13 24.48
N ASP A 85 15.10 -7.33 23.42
CA ASP A 85 16.25 -7.13 22.54
C ASP A 85 16.41 -5.63 22.22
N ARG A 86 17.28 -4.94 22.96
CA ARG A 86 17.53 -3.49 22.80
C ARG A 86 18.08 -3.10 21.42
N ARG A 87 18.48 -4.06 20.59
CA ARG A 87 18.88 -3.81 19.19
C ARG A 87 17.68 -3.65 18.26
N ARG A 88 16.50 -4.02 18.74
CA ARG A 88 15.26 -3.92 17.97
C ARG A 88 14.47 -2.69 18.42
N VAL A 89 13.84 -2.03 17.45
CA VAL A 89 12.92 -0.92 17.68
C VAL A 89 11.50 -1.42 17.46
N ILE A 90 10.64 -1.16 18.41
CA ILE A 90 9.20 -1.41 18.33
C ILE A 90 8.50 -0.10 18.05
N VAL A 91 7.54 -0.15 17.14
CA VAL A 91 6.71 0.99 16.75
C VAL A 91 5.33 0.83 17.36
N ASN A 92 4.88 1.82 18.13
CA ASN A 92 3.56 1.83 18.75
C ASN A 92 2.71 2.96 18.13
N VAL A 93 1.40 2.70 17.96
CA VAL A 93 0.44 3.73 17.54
C VAL A 93 -0.03 4.51 18.78
N THR A 94 -0.09 5.83 18.68
CA THR A 94 -0.62 6.70 19.72
C THR A 94 -2.14 6.88 19.57
N ASP A 95 -2.83 7.36 20.62
CA ASP A 95 -4.24 7.72 20.55
C ASP A 95 -4.52 8.76 19.45
N ARG A 96 -3.59 9.71 19.28
CA ARG A 96 -3.64 10.69 18.19
C ARG A 96 -3.53 10.01 16.81
N GLY A 97 -2.71 8.98 16.70
CA GLY A 97 -2.57 8.18 15.48
C GLY A 97 -3.84 7.38 15.18
N VAL A 98 -4.47 6.79 16.20
CA VAL A 98 -5.76 6.10 16.06
C VAL A 98 -6.83 7.07 15.57
N ALA A 99 -6.99 8.23 16.22
CA ALA A 99 -7.98 9.23 15.83
C ALA A 99 -7.74 9.73 14.39
N ALA A 100 -6.49 9.99 14.00
CA ALA A 100 -6.14 10.40 12.64
C ALA A 100 -6.46 9.32 11.60
N LEU A 101 -6.24 8.04 11.92
CA LEU A 101 -6.58 6.91 11.06
C LEU A 101 -8.09 6.80 10.86
N GLU A 102 -8.87 6.92 11.94
CA GLU A 102 -10.33 6.86 11.87
C GLU A 102 -10.93 8.00 11.03
N GLU A 103 -10.42 9.22 11.19
CA GLU A 103 -10.86 10.35 10.37
C GLU A 103 -10.52 10.14 8.88
N LYS A 104 -9.33 9.61 8.57
CA LYS A 104 -8.96 9.25 7.19
C LYS A 104 -9.86 8.16 6.62
N ARG A 105 -10.20 7.13 7.43
CA ARG A 105 -11.13 6.06 7.03
C ARG A 105 -12.53 6.62 6.76
N ARG A 106 -13.02 7.51 7.63
CA ARG A 106 -14.31 8.18 7.47
C ARG A 106 -14.38 8.96 6.16
N LEU A 107 -13.34 9.77 5.89
CA LEU A 107 -13.24 10.54 4.66
C LEU A 107 -13.15 9.64 3.41
N SER A 108 -12.38 8.56 3.48
CA SER A 108 -12.28 7.59 2.39
C SER A 108 -13.62 6.92 2.10
N ARG A 109 -14.33 6.44 3.15
CA ARG A 109 -15.67 5.86 3.00
C ARG A 109 -16.64 6.82 2.34
N ARG A 110 -16.65 8.09 2.78
CA ARG A 110 -17.52 9.10 2.20
C ARG A 110 -17.24 9.31 0.71
N LYS A 111 -15.98 9.52 0.31
CA LYS A 111 -15.59 9.72 -1.08
C LYS A 111 -15.89 8.51 -1.97
N THR A 112 -15.65 7.31 -1.43
CA THR A 112 -15.98 6.07 -2.15
C THR A 112 -17.48 5.93 -2.29
N GLY A 113 -18.27 6.27 -1.25
CA GLY A 113 -19.73 6.25 -1.31
C GLY A 113 -20.29 7.25 -2.34
N GLU A 114 -19.76 8.48 -2.39
CA GLU A 114 -20.11 9.47 -3.41
C GLU A 114 -19.84 8.92 -4.83
N PHE A 115 -18.68 8.31 -5.06
CA PHE A 115 -18.33 7.69 -6.34
C PHE A 115 -19.28 6.52 -6.71
N LEU A 116 -19.59 5.65 -5.75
CA LEU A 116 -20.52 4.54 -5.98
C LEU A 116 -21.94 5.01 -6.25
N ALA A 117 -22.35 6.14 -5.66
CA ALA A 117 -23.66 6.76 -5.93
C ALA A 117 -23.76 7.26 -7.38
N GLU A 118 -22.68 7.86 -7.92
CA GLU A 118 -22.62 8.29 -9.33
C GLU A 118 -22.64 7.09 -10.30
N LEU A 119 -22.04 5.97 -9.89
CA LEU A 119 -22.03 4.75 -10.70
C LEU A 119 -23.45 4.12 -10.82
N GLY A 120 -24.31 4.41 -9.87
CA GLY A 120 -25.64 3.82 -9.75
C GLY A 120 -25.65 2.48 -9.00
N PRO A 121 -26.81 2.07 -8.47
CA PRO A 121 -26.89 0.94 -7.54
C PRO A 121 -26.48 -0.41 -8.16
N ASN A 122 -26.88 -0.68 -9.41
CA ASN A 122 -26.61 -1.95 -10.07
C ASN A 122 -25.10 -2.13 -10.31
N ASP A 123 -24.47 -1.14 -10.92
CA ASP A 123 -23.04 -1.18 -11.26
C ASP A 123 -22.17 -1.11 -10.01
N ALA A 124 -22.59 -0.38 -8.98
CA ALA A 124 -21.93 -0.35 -7.70
C ALA A 124 -21.89 -1.74 -7.03
N HIS A 125 -23.01 -2.46 -7.00
CA HIS A 125 -23.07 -3.83 -6.48
C HIS A 125 -22.20 -4.79 -7.31
N GLU A 126 -22.28 -4.68 -8.64
CA GLU A 126 -21.50 -5.52 -9.54
C GLU A 126 -19.98 -5.26 -9.38
N LEU A 127 -19.55 -4.01 -9.26
CA LEU A 127 -18.16 -3.65 -8.99
C LEU A 127 -17.66 -4.29 -7.68
N VAL A 128 -18.42 -4.17 -6.59
CA VAL A 128 -18.07 -4.76 -5.30
C VAL A 128 -17.98 -6.28 -5.41
N ARG A 129 -18.94 -6.91 -6.09
CA ARG A 129 -18.96 -8.37 -6.32
C ARG A 129 -17.73 -8.84 -7.11
N LEU A 130 -17.36 -8.14 -8.17
CA LEU A 130 -16.19 -8.48 -8.99
C LEU A 130 -14.89 -8.31 -8.21
N VAL A 131 -14.73 -7.21 -7.47
CA VAL A 131 -13.54 -6.97 -6.62
C VAL A 131 -13.44 -8.04 -5.54
N HIS A 132 -14.55 -8.44 -4.92
CA HIS A 132 -14.56 -9.53 -3.93
C HIS A 132 -14.06 -10.85 -4.56
N ARG A 133 -14.59 -11.19 -5.72
CA ARG A 133 -14.17 -12.41 -6.45
C ARG A 133 -12.69 -12.38 -6.86
N MET A 134 -12.18 -11.21 -7.26
CA MET A 134 -10.75 -11.03 -7.54
C MET A 134 -9.90 -11.31 -6.29
N ASN A 135 -10.31 -10.79 -5.14
CA ASN A 135 -9.60 -11.05 -3.87
C ASN A 135 -9.60 -12.54 -3.50
N GLU A 136 -10.73 -13.24 -3.66
CA GLU A 136 -10.79 -14.70 -3.44
C GLU A 136 -9.82 -15.47 -4.34
N ILE A 137 -9.69 -15.07 -5.61
CA ILE A 137 -8.76 -15.69 -6.56
C ILE A 137 -7.32 -15.44 -6.13
N ILE A 138 -6.99 -14.22 -5.69
CA ILE A 138 -5.67 -13.84 -5.20
C ILE A 138 -5.30 -14.66 -3.95
N GLU A 139 -6.23 -14.79 -3.00
CA GLU A 139 -6.01 -15.57 -1.79
C GLU A 139 -5.83 -17.06 -2.07
N LYS A 140 -6.68 -17.65 -2.92
CA LYS A 140 -6.58 -19.07 -3.32
C LYS A 140 -5.28 -19.41 -4.04
N ASN A 141 -4.76 -18.52 -4.85
CA ASN A 141 -3.53 -18.73 -5.60
C ASN A 141 -2.26 -18.39 -4.80
N GLN A 142 -2.35 -18.22 -3.47
CA GLN A 142 -1.22 -17.98 -2.56
C GLN A 142 -0.35 -16.77 -2.95
N GLY A 143 -0.92 -15.72 -3.51
CA GLY A 143 -0.24 -14.45 -3.78
C GLY A 143 1.04 -14.48 -4.63
N ALA A 144 1.84 -15.55 -4.52
CA ALA A 144 3.11 -15.70 -5.23
C ALA A 144 2.93 -15.86 -6.76
N ARG A 145 1.99 -16.68 -7.18
CA ARG A 145 1.75 -16.95 -8.61
C ARG A 145 1.12 -15.76 -9.33
N LEU A 146 0.29 -14.99 -8.64
CA LEU A 146 -0.30 -13.79 -9.22
C LEU A 146 0.72 -12.63 -9.30
N ARG A 147 1.69 -12.57 -8.37
CA ARG A 147 2.84 -11.68 -8.48
C ARG A 147 3.66 -12.00 -9.74
N GLU A 148 3.95 -13.26 -9.97
CA GLU A 148 4.68 -13.71 -11.15
C GLU A 148 3.94 -13.33 -12.44
N ILE A 149 2.61 -13.47 -12.47
CA ILE A 149 1.78 -13.12 -13.63
C ILE A 149 1.68 -11.58 -13.82
N LEU A 150 1.50 -10.81 -12.76
CA LEU A 150 1.26 -9.36 -12.86
C LEU A 150 2.54 -8.52 -12.92
N TYR A 151 3.67 -9.05 -12.45
CA TYR A 151 4.94 -8.32 -12.31
C TYR A 151 6.14 -9.04 -12.94
N SER A 152 5.92 -10.09 -13.73
CA SER A 152 6.98 -10.82 -14.42
C SER A 152 7.70 -9.99 -15.50
N GLU A 153 7.13 -8.85 -15.90
CA GLU A 153 7.71 -7.94 -16.89
C GLU A 153 8.35 -6.68 -16.31
N ASP A 154 8.20 -6.41 -15.02
CA ASP A 154 8.95 -5.33 -14.38
C ASP A 154 10.35 -5.85 -13.98
N PRO A 155 11.43 -5.39 -14.63
CA PRO A 155 12.78 -5.71 -14.17
C PRO A 155 12.87 -5.22 -12.72
N LYS A 156 13.36 -6.09 -11.82
CA LYS A 156 13.76 -5.66 -10.47
C LYS A 156 14.53 -4.36 -10.62
N PRO A 157 14.20 -3.29 -9.86
CA PRO A 157 15.05 -2.12 -9.85
C PRO A 157 16.45 -2.61 -9.47
N GLU A 158 17.33 -2.64 -10.46
CA GLU A 158 18.74 -2.89 -10.21
C GLU A 158 19.17 -1.85 -9.19
N ASN A 159 19.70 -2.31 -8.06
CA ASN A 159 20.38 -1.45 -7.10
C ASN A 159 21.65 -0.91 -7.76
N GLY A 160 21.46 -0.03 -8.72
CA GLY A 160 22.49 0.79 -9.31
C GLY A 160 22.86 1.89 -8.35
N PHE A 161 23.56 1.52 -7.30
CA PHE A 161 24.36 2.46 -6.54
C PHE A 161 25.51 2.87 -7.45
N CYS A 162 25.38 4.07 -8.02
CA CYS A 162 26.44 4.72 -8.74
C CYS A 162 27.56 5.07 -7.75
N ASP A 163 28.59 4.22 -7.67
CA ASP A 163 29.87 4.58 -7.09
C ASP A 163 30.51 5.65 -7.98
N THR A 164 30.35 6.89 -7.57
CA THR A 164 31.19 7.97 -8.10
C THR A 164 32.54 7.89 -7.40
N PRO A 165 33.65 7.66 -8.11
CA PRO A 165 34.96 7.70 -7.49
C PRO A 165 35.28 9.17 -7.14
N THR A 166 35.48 9.42 -5.85
CA THR A 166 36.06 10.65 -5.32
C THR A 166 37.50 10.77 -5.85
N THR A 167 37.70 11.57 -6.85
CA THR A 167 39.06 11.97 -7.30
C THR A 167 39.54 13.06 -6.35
N ASN A 168 40.50 12.65 -5.52
CA ASN A 168 41.30 13.53 -4.69
C ASN A 168 42.29 14.30 -5.58
N LYS A 169 42.23 15.63 -5.55
CA LYS A 169 43.40 16.52 -5.78
C LYS A 169 43.20 17.79 -5.00
#